data_c88a2a6d9c35531eccc3ed85d66889b6
#
_entry.id   c88a2a6d9c35531eccc3ed85d66889b6
#
_cell.length_a   1.000
_cell.length_b   1.000
_cell.length_c   1.000
_cell.angle_alpha   90.00
_cell.angle_beta   90.00
_cell.angle_gamma   90.00
#
_symmetry.space_group_name_H-M   'P 1'
#
loop_
_entity.id
_entity.type
_entity.pdbx_description
1 polymer ?
#
loop_
_entity_poly.entity_id
_entity_poly.type
_entity_poly.pdbx_seq_one_letter_code
_entity_poly.pdbx_strand_id
1 'polypeptide(L)'
;MEPMVAPVKPPRSYDSTERRRRAQQQHEITLRTARTLFDQDGYTATTVDAVAASAGVSAATIYKSYGGKSGLVRELCRRALEGDGPTPAQTRSDALRNSPDARTIIEGWGNLAAEVSPRVSPLMLLLRAAAVNDPEAATLLAEIDRARLRRMSDNARALSDAGHLRKGVSVHEARDVLWLYTSAEMYELLIVRRRWTRATFASFLTATMTALLLPIGSTTR
;
A
#
# COMPACT_ATOMS: atom_id res chain seq x y z
N MET A 1 -72.32 16.03 6.80
CA MET A 1 -71.45 15.02 7.41
C MET A 1 -70.24 14.88 6.50
N GLU A 2 -69.20 15.69 6.79
CA GLU A 2 -67.98 15.70 5.98
C GLU A 2 -67.10 14.48 6.33
N PRO A 3 -66.45 13.83 5.37
CA PRO A 3 -65.56 12.72 5.65
C PRO A 3 -64.25 13.24 6.23
N MET A 4 -63.93 12.80 7.46
CA MET A 4 -62.68 13.05 8.17
C MET A 4 -61.50 12.36 7.39
N VAL A 5 -60.70 13.15 6.70
CA VAL A 5 -59.45 12.66 6.05
C VAL A 5 -58.42 12.37 7.11
N ALA A 6 -58.02 11.10 7.22
CA ALA A 6 -56.94 10.67 8.13
C ALA A 6 -55.60 11.35 7.77
N PRO A 7 -54.79 11.79 8.76
CA PRO A 7 -53.53 12.44 8.47
C PRO A 7 -52.56 11.44 7.83
N VAL A 8 -52.09 11.77 6.63
CA VAL A 8 -51.02 11.05 5.91
C VAL A 8 -49.72 11.23 6.72
N LYS A 9 -49.17 10.13 7.22
CA LYS A 9 -47.90 10.08 7.94
C LYS A 9 -46.78 10.52 6.98
N PRO A 10 -45.98 11.55 7.30
CA PRO A 10 -44.92 12.00 6.40
C PRO A 10 -43.93 10.84 6.13
N PRO A 11 -43.39 10.72 4.90
CA PRO A 11 -42.41 9.70 4.59
C PRO A 11 -41.18 9.92 5.48
N ARG A 12 -40.81 8.90 6.27
CA ARG A 12 -39.54 8.88 6.99
C ARG A 12 -38.45 9.05 5.97
N SER A 13 -37.77 10.20 5.93
CA SER A 13 -36.53 10.38 5.18
C SER A 13 -35.55 9.39 5.80
N TYR A 14 -35.34 8.27 5.13
CA TYR A 14 -34.42 7.24 5.55
C TYR A 14 -33.01 7.79 5.37
N ASP A 15 -32.37 8.21 6.47
CA ASP A 15 -31.08 8.90 6.47
C ASP A 15 -29.98 7.96 5.96
N SER A 16 -29.83 7.93 4.63
CA SER A 16 -28.82 7.15 3.93
C SER A 16 -27.40 7.58 4.31
N THR A 17 -27.24 8.82 4.77
CA THR A 17 -25.94 9.41 5.16
C THR A 17 -25.48 8.81 6.48
N GLU A 18 -26.34 8.75 7.49
CA GLU A 18 -26.00 8.17 8.79
C GLU A 18 -25.71 6.67 8.67
N ARG A 19 -26.46 5.94 7.84
CA ARG A 19 -26.17 4.52 7.58
C ARG A 19 -24.82 4.33 6.88
N ARG A 20 -24.47 5.18 5.89
CA ARG A 20 -23.19 5.14 5.24
C ARG A 20 -22.05 5.44 6.22
N ARG A 21 -22.22 6.45 7.07
CA ARG A 21 -21.26 6.81 8.11
C ARG A 21 -21.01 5.65 9.09
N ARG A 22 -22.04 4.99 9.57
CA ARG A 22 -21.92 3.82 10.45
C ARG A 22 -21.24 2.64 9.75
N ALA A 23 -21.58 2.38 8.49
CA ALA A 23 -20.93 1.34 7.70
C ALA A 23 -19.44 1.63 7.52
N GLN A 24 -19.08 2.88 7.22
CA GLN A 24 -17.69 3.32 7.09
C GLN A 24 -16.94 3.16 8.42
N GLN A 25 -17.53 3.57 9.53
CA GLN A 25 -16.92 3.42 10.85
C GLN A 25 -16.71 1.94 11.21
N GLN A 26 -17.68 1.07 10.91
CA GLN A 26 -17.56 -0.37 11.15
C GLN A 26 -16.45 -0.98 10.27
N HIS A 27 -16.32 -0.52 9.02
CA HIS A 27 -15.24 -0.92 8.12
C HIS A 27 -13.86 -0.57 8.71
N GLU A 28 -13.70 0.66 9.24
CA GLU A 28 -12.46 1.10 9.91
C GLU A 28 -12.14 0.25 11.15
N ILE A 29 -13.14 -0.03 11.98
CA ILE A 29 -12.98 -0.88 13.17
C ILE A 29 -12.52 -2.28 12.75
N THR A 30 -13.17 -2.89 11.76
CA THR A 30 -12.85 -4.23 11.28
C THR A 30 -11.41 -4.33 10.77
N LEU A 31 -10.95 -3.38 9.96
CA LEU A 31 -9.59 -3.40 9.43
C LEU A 31 -8.53 -3.14 10.50
N ARG A 32 -8.80 -2.23 11.43
CA ARG A 32 -7.89 -1.98 12.56
C ARG A 32 -7.78 -3.22 13.45
N THR A 33 -8.90 -3.87 13.76
CA THR A 33 -8.92 -5.12 14.53
C THR A 33 -8.15 -6.23 13.80
N ALA A 34 -8.39 -6.41 12.50
CA ALA A 34 -7.66 -7.38 11.69
C ALA A 34 -6.15 -7.11 11.72
N ARG A 35 -5.74 -5.85 11.56
CA ARG A 35 -4.33 -5.44 11.63
C ARG A 35 -3.72 -5.81 12.98
N THR A 36 -4.39 -5.49 14.08
CA THR A 36 -3.91 -5.81 15.44
C THR A 36 -3.71 -7.30 15.63
N LEU A 37 -4.69 -8.13 15.23
CA LEU A 37 -4.58 -9.59 15.34
C LEU A 37 -3.49 -10.15 14.43
N PHE A 38 -3.32 -9.65 13.21
CA PHE A 38 -2.21 -10.05 12.34
C PHE A 38 -0.84 -9.69 12.93
N ASP A 39 -0.71 -8.54 13.57
CA ASP A 39 0.55 -8.12 14.19
C ASP A 39 0.86 -8.93 15.46
N GLN A 40 -0.15 -9.40 16.20
CA GLN A 40 0.00 -10.17 17.44
C GLN A 40 0.19 -11.66 17.17
N ASP A 41 -0.69 -12.25 16.37
CA ASP A 41 -0.81 -13.71 16.22
C ASP A 41 -0.22 -14.23 14.90
N GLY A 42 0.10 -13.33 13.98
CA GLY A 42 0.51 -13.67 12.63
C GLY A 42 -0.66 -14.01 11.71
N TYR A 43 -0.36 -14.19 10.40
CA TYR A 43 -1.37 -14.46 9.39
C TYR A 43 -2.08 -15.81 9.63
N THR A 44 -1.29 -16.88 9.88
CA THR A 44 -1.82 -18.25 9.94
C THR A 44 -2.76 -18.46 11.12
N ALA A 45 -2.41 -17.97 12.32
CA ALA A 45 -3.21 -18.15 13.52
C ALA A 45 -4.46 -17.23 13.57
N THR A 46 -4.43 -16.08 12.87
CA THR A 46 -5.60 -15.20 12.79
C THR A 46 -6.69 -15.83 11.92
N THR A 47 -7.90 -15.97 12.49
CA THR A 47 -9.09 -16.48 11.78
C THR A 47 -10.08 -15.36 11.49
N VAL A 48 -10.94 -15.55 10.46
CA VAL A 48 -12.04 -14.63 10.17
C VAL A 48 -13.00 -14.52 11.36
N ASP A 49 -13.26 -15.61 12.06
CA ASP A 49 -14.14 -15.63 13.24
C ASP A 49 -13.55 -14.81 14.39
N ALA A 50 -12.25 -14.89 14.66
CA ALA A 50 -11.58 -14.10 15.67
C ALA A 50 -11.66 -12.60 15.35
N VAL A 51 -11.42 -12.22 14.08
CA VAL A 51 -11.57 -10.83 13.63
C VAL A 51 -13.02 -10.36 13.78
N ALA A 52 -13.99 -11.17 13.37
CA ALA A 52 -15.41 -10.86 13.44
C ALA A 52 -15.87 -10.62 14.89
N ALA A 53 -15.53 -11.55 15.80
CA ALA A 53 -15.85 -11.45 17.21
C ALA A 53 -15.26 -10.18 17.85
N SER A 54 -13.96 -9.91 17.58
CA SER A 54 -13.26 -8.76 18.16
C SER A 54 -13.71 -7.43 17.55
N ALA A 55 -14.19 -7.42 16.28
CA ALA A 55 -14.70 -6.23 15.62
C ALA A 55 -16.20 -5.99 15.84
N GLY A 56 -16.92 -6.91 16.49
CA GLY A 56 -18.35 -6.81 16.71
C GLY A 56 -19.20 -6.94 15.44
N VAL A 57 -18.75 -7.78 14.49
CA VAL A 57 -19.48 -8.10 13.25
C VAL A 57 -19.65 -9.62 13.10
N SER A 58 -20.47 -10.06 12.13
CA SER A 58 -20.54 -11.48 11.78
C SER A 58 -19.41 -11.86 10.80
N ALA A 59 -18.97 -13.14 10.83
CA ALA A 59 -18.04 -13.67 9.83
C ALA A 59 -18.60 -13.52 8.40
N ALA A 60 -19.91 -13.70 8.23
CA ALA A 60 -20.59 -13.46 6.95
C ALA A 60 -20.41 -12.03 6.43
N THR A 61 -20.38 -11.04 7.33
CA THR A 61 -20.09 -9.64 6.98
C THR A 61 -18.67 -9.50 6.43
N ILE A 62 -17.68 -10.14 7.05
CA ILE A 62 -16.28 -10.11 6.59
C ILE A 62 -16.15 -10.78 5.22
N TYR A 63 -16.75 -11.97 5.04
CA TYR A 63 -16.73 -12.66 3.74
C TYR A 63 -17.39 -11.83 2.64
N LYS A 64 -18.52 -11.21 2.94
CA LYS A 64 -19.23 -10.35 1.97
C LYS A 64 -18.43 -9.09 1.62
N SER A 65 -17.76 -8.47 2.58
CA SER A 65 -17.09 -7.18 2.38
C SER A 65 -15.66 -7.30 1.85
N TYR A 66 -14.96 -8.39 2.20
CA TYR A 66 -13.54 -8.56 1.92
C TYR A 66 -13.21 -9.87 1.19
N GLY A 67 -14.12 -10.84 1.15
CA GLY A 67 -13.85 -12.16 0.59
C GLY A 67 -13.08 -13.11 1.51
N GLY A 68 -12.87 -12.72 2.79
CA GLY A 68 -12.14 -13.53 3.77
C GLY A 68 -10.85 -12.90 4.27
N LYS A 69 -9.96 -13.72 4.81
CA LYS A 69 -8.70 -13.30 5.45
C LYS A 69 -7.74 -12.61 4.47
N SER A 70 -7.54 -13.19 3.29
CA SER A 70 -6.69 -12.62 2.23
C SER A 70 -7.21 -11.26 1.75
N GLY A 71 -8.52 -11.09 1.66
CA GLY A 71 -9.13 -9.83 1.30
C GLY A 71 -8.96 -8.74 2.35
N LEU A 72 -8.96 -9.10 3.65
CA LEU A 72 -8.60 -8.16 4.72
C LEU A 72 -7.17 -7.66 4.56
N VAL A 73 -6.21 -8.55 4.31
CA VAL A 73 -4.81 -8.15 4.11
C VAL A 73 -4.64 -7.33 2.83
N ARG A 74 -5.32 -7.70 1.74
CA ARG A 74 -5.32 -6.93 0.48
C ARG A 74 -5.78 -5.49 0.73
N GLU A 75 -6.87 -5.30 1.46
CA GLU A 75 -7.40 -3.97 1.79
C GLU A 75 -6.46 -3.19 2.71
N LEU A 76 -5.83 -3.84 3.70
CA LEU A 76 -4.80 -3.24 4.54
C LEU A 76 -3.59 -2.78 3.73
N CYS A 77 -3.10 -3.59 2.79
CA CYS A 77 -2.01 -3.22 1.87
C CYS A 77 -2.41 -2.04 0.97
N ARG A 78 -3.63 -2.03 0.42
CA ARG A 78 -4.14 -0.94 -0.40
C ARG A 78 -4.13 0.38 0.37
N ARG A 79 -4.64 0.39 1.60
CA ARG A 79 -4.64 1.57 2.48
C ARG A 79 -3.24 2.00 2.89
N ALA A 80 -2.37 1.04 3.19
CA ALA A 80 -0.97 1.33 3.52
C ALA A 80 -0.26 2.10 2.39
N LEU A 81 -0.64 1.85 1.15
CA LEU A 81 -0.10 2.51 -0.04
C LEU A 81 -0.76 3.88 -0.35
N GLU A 82 -1.78 4.31 0.40
CA GLU A 82 -2.34 5.66 0.23
C GLU A 82 -1.36 6.75 0.70
N GLY A 83 -0.56 6.47 1.73
CA GLY A 83 0.42 7.41 2.25
C GLY A 83 -0.17 8.37 3.29
N ASP A 84 0.61 9.38 3.69
CA ASP A 84 0.25 10.34 4.76
C ASP A 84 -0.38 11.64 4.21
N GLY A 85 -0.28 11.87 2.90
CA GLY A 85 -0.77 13.09 2.27
C GLY A 85 -2.24 13.02 1.85
N PRO A 86 -2.85 14.16 1.49
CA PRO A 86 -4.22 14.22 0.99
C PRO A 86 -4.38 13.54 -0.37
N THR A 87 -3.28 13.42 -1.13
CA THR A 87 -3.23 12.69 -2.40
C THR A 87 -2.56 11.36 -2.19
N PRO A 88 -3.13 10.23 -2.66
CA PRO A 88 -2.54 8.90 -2.51
C PRO A 88 -1.10 8.85 -3.03
N ALA A 89 -0.22 8.13 -2.32
CA ALA A 89 1.20 8.03 -2.68
C ALA A 89 1.41 7.48 -4.09
N GLN A 90 0.52 6.59 -4.56
CA GLN A 90 0.56 6.10 -5.93
C GLN A 90 0.33 7.21 -6.96
N THR A 91 -0.66 8.07 -6.74
CA THR A 91 -0.95 9.22 -7.61
C THR A 91 0.22 10.21 -7.63
N ARG A 92 0.82 10.46 -6.45
CA ARG A 92 2.03 11.30 -6.36
C ARG A 92 3.21 10.68 -7.11
N SER A 93 3.39 9.36 -7.01
CA SER A 93 4.42 8.62 -7.77
C SER A 93 4.19 8.72 -9.28
N ASP A 94 2.95 8.66 -9.74
CA ASP A 94 2.61 8.79 -11.16
C ASP A 94 2.88 10.22 -11.68
N ALA A 95 2.54 11.23 -10.88
CA ALA A 95 2.82 12.64 -11.21
C ALA A 95 4.33 12.93 -11.36
N LEU A 96 5.18 12.29 -10.55
CA LEU A 96 6.63 12.43 -10.64
C LEU A 96 7.19 11.98 -11.99
N ARG A 97 6.57 11.01 -12.69
CA ARG A 97 7.02 10.56 -14.03
C ARG A 97 7.04 11.67 -15.06
N ASN A 98 6.26 12.73 -14.86
CA ASN A 98 6.17 13.86 -15.76
C ASN A 98 7.17 15.00 -15.43
N SER A 99 7.99 14.84 -14.39
CA SER A 99 9.02 15.82 -14.05
C SER A 99 10.13 15.83 -15.10
N PRO A 100 10.59 17.02 -15.56
CA PRO A 100 11.71 17.13 -16.47
C PRO A 100 13.07 16.82 -15.82
N ASP A 101 13.13 16.84 -14.49
CA ASP A 101 14.36 16.60 -13.73
C ASP A 101 14.37 15.20 -13.11
N ALA A 102 15.29 14.37 -13.61
CA ALA A 102 15.45 12.99 -13.18
C ALA A 102 15.80 12.85 -11.68
N ARG A 103 16.54 13.80 -11.10
CA ARG A 103 16.88 13.78 -9.67
C ARG A 103 15.65 14.00 -8.82
N THR A 104 14.79 14.94 -9.19
CA THR A 104 13.48 15.18 -8.55
C THR A 104 12.61 13.92 -8.61
N ILE A 105 12.61 13.20 -9.72
CA ILE A 105 11.86 11.93 -9.84
C ILE A 105 12.36 10.89 -8.83
N ILE A 106 13.67 10.63 -8.80
CA ILE A 106 14.27 9.62 -7.92
C ILE A 106 14.14 10.00 -6.45
N GLU A 107 14.35 11.27 -6.10
CA GLU A 107 14.16 11.79 -4.75
C GLU A 107 12.71 11.63 -4.29
N GLY A 108 11.77 12.00 -5.13
CA GLY A 108 10.35 11.85 -4.86
C GLY A 108 9.96 10.37 -4.63
N TRP A 109 10.43 9.45 -5.46
CA TRP A 109 10.18 8.02 -5.27
C TRP A 109 10.86 7.45 -4.03
N GLY A 110 12.09 7.88 -3.70
CA GLY A 110 12.77 7.50 -2.46
C GLY A 110 12.01 7.94 -1.22
N ASN A 111 11.53 9.19 -1.21
CA ASN A 111 10.72 9.74 -0.12
C ASN A 111 9.37 9.01 0.02
N LEU A 112 8.68 8.75 -1.10
CA LEU A 112 7.42 7.99 -1.09
C LEU A 112 7.62 6.55 -0.59
N ALA A 113 8.70 5.88 -1.01
CA ALA A 113 9.02 4.55 -0.52
C ALA A 113 9.24 4.55 1.00
N ALA A 114 10.03 5.50 1.53
CA ALA A 114 10.26 5.66 2.96
C ALA A 114 8.98 6.05 3.74
N GLU A 115 8.04 6.74 3.10
CA GLU A 115 6.74 7.10 3.68
C GLU A 115 5.82 5.89 3.85
N VAL A 116 5.69 5.04 2.80
CA VAL A 116 4.72 3.94 2.83
C VAL A 116 5.27 2.67 3.48
N SER A 117 6.60 2.46 3.46
CA SER A 117 7.24 1.23 3.97
C SER A 117 6.86 0.88 5.41
N PRO A 118 6.78 1.82 6.39
CA PRO A 118 6.40 1.46 7.76
C PRO A 118 5.03 0.80 7.88
N ARG A 119 4.14 1.06 6.94
CA ARG A 119 2.78 0.50 6.93
C ARG A 119 2.66 -0.75 6.10
N VAL A 120 3.29 -0.79 4.91
CA VAL A 120 3.13 -1.89 3.96
C VAL A 120 4.12 -3.03 4.24
N SER A 121 5.36 -2.72 4.63
CA SER A 121 6.40 -3.76 4.76
C SER A 121 6.09 -4.81 5.82
N PRO A 122 5.55 -4.49 7.03
CA PRO A 122 5.15 -5.52 7.98
C PRO A 122 4.11 -6.50 7.42
N LEU A 123 3.14 -6.01 6.63
CA LEU A 123 2.14 -6.87 5.98
C LEU A 123 2.77 -7.79 4.92
N MET A 124 3.72 -7.28 4.15
CA MET A 124 4.44 -8.08 3.16
C MET A 124 5.30 -9.17 3.79
N LEU A 125 6.02 -8.83 4.88
CA LEU A 125 6.83 -9.80 5.64
C LEU A 125 5.95 -10.86 6.30
N LEU A 126 4.81 -10.45 6.86
CA LEU A 126 3.79 -11.36 7.41
C LEU A 126 3.29 -12.35 6.35
N LEU A 127 2.89 -11.86 5.18
CA LEU A 127 2.44 -12.72 4.07
C LEU A 127 3.55 -13.66 3.59
N ARG A 128 4.79 -13.15 3.52
CA ARG A 128 5.94 -13.96 3.08
C ARG A 128 6.24 -15.10 4.03
N ALA A 129 6.17 -14.84 5.34
CA ALA A 129 6.32 -15.90 6.34
C ALA A 129 5.19 -16.94 6.24
N ALA A 130 3.95 -16.52 6.02
CA ALA A 130 2.80 -17.42 5.89
C ALA A 130 2.82 -18.22 4.58
N ALA A 131 3.28 -17.62 3.49
CA ALA A 131 3.28 -18.21 2.14
C ALA A 131 4.07 -19.54 2.03
N VAL A 132 4.95 -19.82 2.99
CA VAL A 132 5.70 -21.07 3.04
C VAL A 132 4.76 -22.27 3.22
N ASN A 133 3.68 -22.13 4.01
CA ASN A 133 2.77 -23.21 4.37
C ASN A 133 1.29 -22.93 4.08
N ASP A 134 0.97 -21.74 3.55
CA ASP A 134 -0.41 -21.32 3.28
C ASP A 134 -0.54 -20.91 1.80
N PRO A 135 -1.20 -21.75 0.96
CA PRO A 135 -1.35 -21.48 -0.47
C PRO A 135 -2.14 -20.19 -0.78
N GLU A 136 -3.08 -19.79 0.08
CA GLU A 136 -3.84 -18.55 -0.09
C GLU A 136 -2.93 -17.34 0.15
N ALA A 137 -2.10 -17.38 1.18
CA ALA A 137 -1.09 -16.35 1.44
C ALA A 137 -0.06 -16.27 0.31
N ALA A 138 0.39 -17.41 -0.22
CA ALA A 138 1.32 -17.47 -1.35
C ALA A 138 0.72 -16.84 -2.61
N THR A 139 -0.55 -17.13 -2.90
CA THR A 139 -1.28 -16.56 -4.03
C THR A 139 -1.41 -15.03 -3.89
N LEU A 140 -1.81 -14.55 -2.73
CA LEU A 140 -1.95 -13.12 -2.45
C LEU A 140 -0.60 -12.40 -2.53
N LEU A 141 0.46 -12.98 -1.95
CA LEU A 141 1.82 -12.43 -2.04
C LEU A 141 2.27 -12.27 -3.49
N ALA A 142 2.09 -13.32 -4.30
CA ALA A 142 2.44 -13.29 -5.72
C ALA A 142 1.63 -12.26 -6.53
N GLU A 143 0.36 -12.05 -6.17
CA GLU A 143 -0.49 -11.01 -6.76
C GLU A 143 0.05 -9.61 -6.46
N ILE A 144 0.35 -9.32 -5.19
CA ILE A 144 0.87 -8.03 -4.75
C ILE A 144 2.27 -7.77 -5.34
N ASP A 145 3.17 -8.76 -5.34
CA ASP A 145 4.50 -8.63 -5.91
C ASP A 145 4.45 -8.38 -7.42
N ARG A 146 3.55 -9.04 -8.16
CA ARG A 146 3.33 -8.75 -9.59
C ARG A 146 2.82 -7.34 -9.83
N ALA A 147 1.91 -6.83 -9.00
CA ALA A 147 1.40 -5.47 -9.11
C ALA A 147 2.52 -4.44 -8.85
N ARG A 148 3.37 -4.68 -7.83
CA ARG A 148 4.54 -3.87 -7.53
C ARG A 148 5.56 -3.89 -8.68
N LEU A 149 5.85 -5.06 -9.24
CA LEU A 149 6.78 -5.18 -10.38
C LEU A 149 6.27 -4.43 -11.62
N ARG A 150 4.96 -4.50 -11.92
CA ARG A 150 4.38 -3.70 -13.02
C ARG A 150 4.60 -2.20 -12.79
N ARG A 151 4.35 -1.69 -11.58
CA ARG A 151 4.59 -0.28 -11.24
C ARG A 151 6.06 0.11 -11.42
N MET A 152 7.01 -0.73 -10.99
CA MET A 152 8.44 -0.46 -11.18
C MET A 152 8.81 -0.51 -12.68
N SER A 153 8.16 -1.36 -13.47
CA SER A 153 8.33 -1.36 -14.94
C SER A 153 7.86 -0.05 -15.56
N ASP A 154 6.71 0.48 -15.12
CA ASP A 154 6.18 1.74 -15.64
C ASP A 154 7.08 2.93 -15.25
N ASN A 155 7.60 2.93 -14.03
CA ASN A 155 8.57 3.93 -13.55
C ASN A 155 9.88 3.87 -14.36
N ALA A 156 10.41 2.66 -14.60
CA ALA A 156 11.64 2.47 -15.38
C ALA A 156 11.46 2.90 -16.85
N ARG A 157 10.30 2.58 -17.46
CA ARG A 157 9.98 3.05 -18.81
C ARG A 157 9.92 4.58 -18.87
N ALA A 158 9.26 5.23 -17.92
CA ALA A 158 9.18 6.69 -17.88
C ALA A 158 10.59 7.34 -17.84
N LEU A 159 11.52 6.80 -17.04
CA LEU A 159 12.91 7.28 -17.04
C LEU A 159 13.61 7.04 -18.37
N SER A 160 13.38 5.90 -19.02
CA SER A 160 13.98 5.56 -20.31
C SER A 160 13.45 6.45 -21.43
N ASP A 161 12.14 6.61 -21.52
CA ASP A 161 11.47 7.38 -22.58
C ASP A 161 11.82 8.87 -22.50
N ALA A 162 12.05 9.38 -21.30
CA ALA A 162 12.56 10.73 -21.07
C ALA A 162 14.08 10.88 -21.26
N GLY A 163 14.81 9.79 -21.59
CA GLY A 163 16.26 9.83 -21.78
C GLY A 163 17.06 10.04 -20.49
N HIS A 164 16.46 9.73 -19.34
CA HIS A 164 17.06 9.97 -18.03
C HIS A 164 17.99 8.84 -17.55
N LEU A 165 17.90 7.65 -18.16
CA LEU A 165 18.75 6.54 -17.76
C LEU A 165 20.20 6.75 -18.19
N ARG A 166 21.13 6.36 -17.32
CA ARG A 166 22.56 6.33 -17.63
C ARG A 166 22.81 5.39 -18.80
N LYS A 167 23.76 5.78 -19.67
CA LYS A 167 24.20 4.93 -20.79
C LYS A 167 24.61 3.54 -20.30
N GLY A 168 24.06 2.51 -20.95
CA GLY A 168 24.31 1.12 -20.61
C GLY A 168 23.33 0.51 -19.59
N VAL A 169 22.46 1.30 -18.96
CA VAL A 169 21.38 0.78 -18.10
C VAL A 169 20.12 0.53 -18.92
N SER A 170 19.69 -0.72 -18.97
CA SER A 170 18.45 -1.11 -19.63
C SER A 170 17.22 -0.81 -18.77
N VAL A 171 16.04 -0.75 -19.41
CA VAL A 171 14.74 -0.62 -18.68
C VAL A 171 14.54 -1.77 -17.68
N HIS A 172 15.01 -2.98 -18.01
CA HIS A 172 14.89 -4.13 -17.13
C HIS A 172 15.76 -3.98 -15.87
N GLU A 173 17.02 -3.54 -16.03
CA GLU A 173 17.91 -3.26 -14.90
C GLU A 173 17.36 -2.12 -14.04
N ALA A 174 16.87 -1.06 -14.64
CA ALA A 174 16.25 0.04 -13.91
C ALA A 174 15.02 -0.41 -13.12
N ARG A 175 14.15 -1.24 -13.72
CA ARG A 175 13.02 -1.86 -13.02
C ARG A 175 13.49 -2.67 -11.80
N ASP A 176 14.51 -3.51 -11.98
CA ASP A 176 14.97 -4.41 -10.92
C ASP A 176 15.65 -3.65 -9.78
N VAL A 177 16.38 -2.56 -10.10
CA VAL A 177 16.90 -1.63 -9.08
C VAL A 177 15.76 -1.00 -8.29
N LEU A 178 14.76 -0.41 -8.96
CA LEU A 178 13.60 0.18 -8.29
C LEU A 178 12.84 -0.85 -7.45
N TRP A 179 12.68 -2.07 -7.97
CA TRP A 179 11.98 -3.15 -7.29
C TRP A 179 12.72 -3.62 -6.04
N LEU A 180 14.05 -3.77 -6.11
CA LEU A 180 14.89 -4.17 -4.98
C LEU A 180 14.86 -3.12 -3.87
N TYR A 181 15.19 -1.87 -4.20
CA TYR A 181 15.36 -0.82 -3.21
C TYR A 181 14.05 -0.36 -2.54
N THR A 182 12.89 -0.64 -3.13
CA THR A 182 11.58 -0.39 -2.52
C THR A 182 10.96 -1.64 -1.87
N SER A 183 11.75 -2.70 -1.63
CA SER A 183 11.26 -3.96 -1.06
C SER A 183 11.04 -3.89 0.46
N ALA A 184 10.20 -4.78 0.97
CA ALA A 184 9.96 -4.92 2.41
C ALA A 184 11.21 -5.41 3.16
N GLU A 185 12.08 -6.17 2.49
CA GLU A 185 13.34 -6.65 3.04
C GLU A 185 14.32 -5.51 3.29
N MET A 186 14.42 -4.54 2.38
CA MET A 186 15.27 -3.37 2.59
C MET A 186 14.81 -2.58 3.81
N TYR A 187 13.49 -2.42 3.98
CA TYR A 187 12.91 -1.82 5.17
C TYR A 187 13.25 -2.62 6.44
N GLU A 188 13.05 -3.94 6.43
CA GLU A 188 13.35 -4.80 7.57
C GLU A 188 14.83 -4.70 7.98
N LEU A 189 15.73 -4.85 7.02
CA LEU A 189 17.17 -4.83 7.29
C LEU A 189 17.64 -3.49 7.85
N LEU A 190 17.22 -2.38 7.25
CA LEU A 190 17.76 -1.07 7.58
C LEU A 190 16.99 -0.36 8.70
N ILE A 191 15.67 -0.35 8.65
CA ILE A 191 14.85 0.32 9.66
C ILE A 191 14.69 -0.55 10.91
N VAL A 192 14.25 -1.81 10.74
CA VAL A 192 13.92 -2.65 11.89
C VAL A 192 15.19 -3.18 12.58
N ARG A 193 16.10 -3.82 11.82
CA ARG A 193 17.28 -4.46 12.40
C ARG A 193 18.41 -3.48 12.69
N ARG A 194 18.67 -2.51 11.77
CA ARG A 194 19.76 -1.53 11.92
C ARG A 194 19.35 -0.23 12.60
N ARG A 195 18.04 -0.07 12.90
CA ARG A 195 17.48 1.10 13.60
C ARG A 195 17.73 2.43 12.91
N TRP A 196 17.78 2.43 11.58
CA TRP A 196 17.88 3.66 10.81
C TRP A 196 16.62 4.52 10.98
N THR A 197 16.82 5.84 10.92
CA THR A 197 15.67 6.75 10.85
C THR A 197 15.04 6.69 9.47
N ARG A 198 13.77 7.10 9.37
CA ARG A 198 13.07 7.24 8.08
C ARG A 198 13.83 8.16 7.13
N ALA A 199 14.37 9.28 7.63
CA ALA A 199 15.16 10.24 6.85
C ALA A 199 16.42 9.61 6.28
N THR A 200 17.19 8.89 7.11
CA THR A 200 18.39 8.15 6.66
C THR A 200 18.05 7.14 5.58
N PHE A 201 16.94 6.40 5.76
CA PHE A 201 16.47 5.43 4.78
C PHE A 201 16.10 6.09 3.45
N ALA A 202 15.32 7.18 3.47
CA ALA A 202 14.95 7.93 2.27
C ALA A 202 16.20 8.45 1.52
N SER A 203 17.14 9.06 2.25
CA SER A 203 18.40 9.56 1.67
C SER A 203 19.23 8.45 1.04
N PHE A 204 19.31 7.29 1.69
CA PHE A 204 20.00 6.11 1.15
C PHE A 204 19.35 5.61 -0.14
N LEU A 205 18.03 5.46 -0.16
CA LEU A 205 17.29 5.03 -1.36
C LEU A 205 17.56 5.99 -2.51
N THR A 206 17.42 7.30 -2.26
CA THR A 206 17.65 8.35 -3.26
C THR A 206 19.07 8.31 -3.80
N ALA A 207 20.07 8.31 -2.92
CA ALA A 207 21.48 8.33 -3.31
C ALA A 207 21.84 7.09 -4.15
N THR A 208 21.39 5.91 -3.71
CA THR A 208 21.74 4.64 -4.36
C THR A 208 21.04 4.51 -5.72
N MET A 209 19.73 4.80 -5.79
CA MET A 209 19.01 4.76 -7.06
C MET A 209 19.54 5.81 -8.04
N THR A 210 19.89 7.02 -7.58
CA THR A 210 20.54 8.04 -8.41
C THR A 210 21.87 7.53 -8.98
N ALA A 211 22.73 6.98 -8.15
CA ALA A 211 24.05 6.49 -8.57
C ALA A 211 23.96 5.32 -9.57
N LEU A 212 22.94 4.46 -9.44
CA LEU A 212 22.76 3.29 -10.30
C LEU A 212 22.05 3.63 -11.62
N LEU A 213 21.09 4.54 -11.59
CA LEU A 213 20.17 4.76 -12.70
C LEU A 213 20.49 6.00 -13.54
N LEU A 214 20.98 7.08 -12.91
CA LEU A 214 21.14 8.36 -13.61
C LEU A 214 22.58 8.57 -14.11
N PRO A 215 22.78 9.41 -15.13
CA PRO A 215 24.11 9.82 -15.55
C PRO A 215 24.90 10.42 -14.39
N ILE A 216 26.15 10.02 -14.25
CA ILE A 216 27.08 10.64 -13.32
C ILE A 216 27.28 12.07 -13.83
N GLY A 217 26.81 13.06 -13.05
CA GLY A 217 27.01 14.46 -13.42
C GLY A 217 28.48 14.72 -13.72
N SER A 218 28.78 15.24 -14.90
CA SER A 218 30.08 15.81 -15.19
C SER A 218 30.28 16.91 -14.18
N THR A 219 31.18 16.71 -13.22
CA THR A 219 31.67 17.82 -12.40
C THR A 219 32.38 18.73 -13.38
N THR A 220 31.68 19.80 -13.82
CA THR A 220 32.34 20.87 -14.56
C THR A 220 33.42 21.42 -13.60
N ARG A 221 34.67 21.16 -13.97
CA ARG A 221 35.83 21.79 -13.32
C ARG A 221 35.82 23.27 -13.59
#